data_f78e9ca8d6f4d035537072b0e4a84b71
#
_entry.id   f78e9ca8d6f4d035537072b0e4a84b71
#
_cell.length_a   1.000
_cell.length_b   1.000
_cell.length_c   1.000
_cell.angle_alpha   90.00
_cell.angle_beta   90.00
_cell.angle_gamma   90.00
#
_symmetry.space_group_name_H-M   'P 1'
#
loop_
_entity.id
_entity.type
_entity.pdbx_description
1 polymer ?
#
loop_
_entity_poly.entity_id
_entity_poly.type
_entity_poly.pdbx_seq_one_letter_code
_entity_poly.pdbx_strand_id
1 'polypeptide(L)'
;MEKPTIILATSNGVGMGHLARASAIALALKEYANPIIVSMAGGIAEIPEFMGIRCEYIPGRDRMWMSREKWDEYLRDRLLALVDETGARVMSFDGVVPYPGVIAAKVSHPKLALVWVRRGLWQKKPQRFVLGLQSQMMDYIVEPGDFARAYDFGPTAERKDARITASVSLFQKDTALS
;
A
#
# COMPACT_ATOMS: atom_id res chain seq x y z
N MET A 1 8.24 15.31 -20.92
CA MET A 1 8.33 13.86 -20.60
C MET A 1 7.01 13.43 -19.98
N GLU A 2 6.53 12.29 -20.39
CA GLU A 2 5.31 11.70 -19.79
C GLU A 2 5.60 11.31 -18.32
N LYS A 3 4.64 11.59 -17.43
CA LYS A 3 4.79 11.27 -16.01
C LYS A 3 4.74 9.75 -15.83
N PRO A 4 5.62 9.16 -15.00
CA PRO A 4 5.59 7.72 -14.74
C PRO A 4 4.30 7.33 -14.02
N THR A 5 3.79 6.14 -14.29
CA THR A 5 2.66 5.56 -13.54
C THR A 5 3.16 4.86 -12.28
N ILE A 6 2.47 5.09 -11.18
CA ILE A 6 2.72 4.47 -9.88
C ILE A 6 1.42 3.82 -9.37
N ILE A 7 1.48 2.56 -8.98
CA ILE A 7 0.35 1.84 -8.39
C ILE A 7 0.45 1.90 -6.86
N LEU A 8 -0.64 2.31 -6.22
CA LEU A 8 -0.78 2.38 -4.76
C LEU A 8 -1.82 1.34 -4.31
N ALA A 9 -1.36 0.13 -4.03
CA ALA A 9 -2.22 -0.95 -3.57
C ALA A 9 -2.42 -0.88 -2.05
N THR A 10 -3.65 -1.11 -1.59
CA THR A 10 -4.00 -1.09 -0.16
C THR A 10 -4.52 -2.45 0.29
N SER A 11 -4.26 -2.79 1.54
CA SER A 11 -4.84 -3.98 2.13
C SER A 11 -6.32 -3.79 2.47
N ASN A 12 -7.00 -4.91 2.73
CA ASN A 12 -8.36 -4.94 3.25
C ASN A 12 -8.35 -4.59 4.76
N GLY A 13 -8.38 -3.32 5.09
CA GLY A 13 -8.57 -2.86 6.46
C GLY A 13 -10.05 -2.85 6.86
N VAL A 14 -10.34 -3.00 8.14
CA VAL A 14 -11.69 -2.85 8.71
C VAL A 14 -12.20 -1.41 8.58
N GLY A 15 -11.30 -0.47 8.27
CA GLY A 15 -11.59 0.96 8.13
C GLY A 15 -10.95 1.56 6.89
N MET A 16 -11.26 2.83 6.66
CA MET A 16 -10.80 3.60 5.51
C MET A 16 -9.34 4.09 5.61
N GLY A 17 -8.61 3.80 6.69
CA GLY A 17 -7.30 4.41 6.94
C GLY A 17 -6.26 4.14 5.86
N HIS A 18 -6.24 2.93 5.28
CA HIS A 18 -5.34 2.60 4.18
C HIS A 18 -5.70 3.37 2.90
N LEU A 19 -6.99 3.43 2.57
CA LEU A 19 -7.47 4.17 1.40
C LEU A 19 -7.24 5.68 1.56
N ALA A 20 -7.54 6.24 2.73
CA ALA A 20 -7.31 7.66 3.03
C ALA A 20 -5.82 8.03 2.89
N ARG A 21 -4.92 7.18 3.42
CA ARG A 21 -3.49 7.38 3.28
C ARG A 21 -3.02 7.26 1.83
N ALA A 22 -3.48 6.24 1.10
CA ALA A 22 -3.18 6.08 -0.32
C ALA A 22 -3.66 7.28 -1.14
N SER A 23 -4.86 7.81 -0.85
CA SER A 23 -5.41 9.01 -1.49
C SER A 23 -4.55 10.24 -1.21
N ALA A 24 -4.10 10.43 0.03
CA ALA A 24 -3.20 11.53 0.39
C ALA A 24 -1.86 11.45 -0.35
N ILE A 25 -1.27 10.26 -0.40
CA ILE A 25 -0.03 10.01 -1.14
C ILE A 25 -0.26 10.26 -2.64
N ALA A 26 -1.37 9.76 -3.20
CA ALA A 26 -1.70 9.94 -4.60
C ALA A 26 -1.84 11.42 -4.96
N LEU A 27 -2.53 12.22 -4.14
CA LEU A 27 -2.65 13.67 -4.34
C LEU A 27 -1.29 14.35 -4.38
N ALA A 28 -0.41 14.03 -3.43
CA ALA A 28 0.93 14.58 -3.38
C ALA A 28 1.79 14.16 -4.59
N LEU A 29 1.53 12.98 -5.15
CA LEU A 29 2.27 12.46 -6.30
C LEU A 29 1.80 13.02 -7.65
N LYS A 30 0.58 13.60 -7.75
CA LYS A 30 0.00 14.06 -9.04
C LYS A 30 0.88 15.06 -9.81
N GLU A 31 1.72 15.81 -9.13
CA GLU A 31 2.66 16.71 -9.78
C GLU A 31 3.79 15.96 -10.50
N TYR A 32 4.18 14.78 -10.02
CA TYR A 32 5.37 14.04 -10.44
C TYR A 32 5.05 12.76 -11.20
N ALA A 33 3.87 12.18 -10.98
CA ALA A 33 3.48 10.88 -11.48
C ALA A 33 1.98 10.80 -11.79
N ASN A 34 1.58 9.71 -12.45
CA ASN A 34 0.19 9.31 -12.64
C ASN A 34 -0.15 8.22 -11.61
N PRO A 35 -0.67 8.57 -10.42
CA PRO A 35 -1.00 7.58 -9.41
C PRO A 35 -2.29 6.83 -9.76
N ILE A 36 -2.29 5.52 -9.53
CA ILE A 36 -3.46 4.65 -9.62
C ILE A 36 -3.61 3.96 -8.27
N ILE A 37 -4.79 4.04 -7.65
CA ILE A 37 -5.06 3.34 -6.40
C ILE A 37 -5.69 1.98 -6.72
N VAL A 38 -5.21 0.93 -6.05
CA VAL A 38 -5.85 -0.39 -6.02
C VAL A 38 -6.37 -0.60 -4.61
N SER A 39 -7.69 -0.50 -4.44
CA SER A 39 -8.34 -0.60 -3.14
C SER A 39 -9.00 -1.96 -2.95
N MET A 40 -8.83 -2.54 -1.77
CA MET A 40 -9.59 -3.71 -1.32
C MET A 40 -10.73 -3.33 -0.38
N ALA A 41 -10.89 -2.05 -0.05
CA ALA A 41 -12.01 -1.53 0.72
C ALA A 41 -13.21 -1.33 -0.19
N GLY A 42 -14.25 -2.15 -0.02
CA GLY A 42 -15.46 -2.06 -0.85
C GLY A 42 -16.26 -0.78 -0.59
N GLY A 43 -16.90 -0.27 -1.63
CA GLY A 43 -17.91 0.79 -1.54
C GLY A 43 -17.39 2.22 -1.43
N ILE A 44 -16.08 2.47 -1.61
CA ILE A 44 -15.49 3.79 -1.37
C ILE A 44 -14.50 4.21 -2.47
N ALA A 45 -14.53 3.54 -3.61
CA ALA A 45 -13.72 3.90 -4.79
C ALA A 45 -14.04 5.31 -5.31
N GLU A 46 -15.22 5.83 -4.99
CA GLU A 46 -15.68 7.16 -5.35
C GLU A 46 -14.81 8.28 -4.75
N ILE A 47 -14.22 8.07 -3.56
CA ILE A 47 -13.42 9.12 -2.91
C ILE A 47 -12.18 9.49 -3.73
N PRO A 48 -11.33 8.55 -4.18
CA PRO A 48 -10.23 8.88 -5.08
C PRO A 48 -10.70 9.47 -6.42
N GLU A 49 -11.82 9.03 -6.93
CA GLU A 49 -12.40 9.53 -8.19
C GLU A 49 -12.77 11.02 -8.10
N PHE A 50 -13.38 11.46 -7.00
CA PHE A 50 -13.60 12.89 -6.73
C PHE A 50 -12.32 13.72 -6.72
N MET A 51 -11.18 13.10 -6.40
CA MET A 51 -9.87 13.73 -6.42
C MET A 51 -9.21 13.65 -7.81
N GLY A 52 -9.90 13.10 -8.81
CA GLY A 52 -9.36 12.85 -10.15
C GLY A 52 -8.22 11.84 -10.14
N ILE A 53 -8.34 10.79 -9.32
CA ILE A 53 -7.39 9.68 -9.21
C ILE A 53 -8.10 8.40 -9.64
N ARG A 54 -7.54 7.70 -10.64
CA ARG A 54 -8.04 6.37 -11.03
C ARG A 54 -7.97 5.41 -9.84
N CYS A 55 -9.08 4.74 -9.55
CA CYS A 55 -9.17 3.75 -8.49
C CYS A 55 -9.74 2.44 -9.03
N GLU A 56 -8.97 1.36 -8.85
CA GLU A 56 -9.37 -0.01 -9.15
C GLU A 56 -9.81 -0.71 -7.86
N TYR A 57 -10.90 -1.45 -7.92
CA TYR A 57 -11.37 -2.24 -6.79
C TYR A 57 -11.02 -3.72 -6.99
N ILE A 58 -10.37 -4.31 -6.00
CA ILE A 58 -10.15 -5.76 -5.91
C ILE A 58 -10.83 -6.23 -4.62
N PRO A 59 -11.79 -7.17 -4.68
CA PRO A 59 -12.43 -7.70 -3.49
C PRO A 59 -11.41 -8.27 -2.50
N GLY A 60 -11.51 -7.90 -1.23
CA GLY A 60 -10.62 -8.39 -0.18
C GLY A 60 -10.76 -9.91 0.02
N ARG A 61 -9.67 -10.54 0.45
CA ARG A 61 -9.55 -12.00 0.61
C ARG A 61 -10.70 -12.63 1.43
N ASP A 62 -11.16 -11.93 2.47
CA ASP A 62 -12.20 -12.43 3.36
C ASP A 62 -13.63 -12.28 2.81
N ARG A 63 -13.78 -11.62 1.66
CA ARG A 63 -15.06 -11.41 0.97
C ARG A 63 -15.26 -12.30 -0.25
N MET A 64 -14.24 -13.08 -0.59
CA MET A 64 -14.28 -13.96 -1.75
C MET A 64 -14.64 -15.39 -1.32
N TRP A 65 -15.43 -16.05 -2.15
CA TRP A 65 -15.84 -17.44 -2.00
C TRP A 65 -14.78 -18.46 -2.47
N MET A 66 -13.58 -17.99 -2.78
CA MET A 66 -12.44 -18.82 -3.21
C MET A 66 -11.44 -19.08 -2.07
N SER A 67 -10.59 -20.08 -2.22
CA SER A 67 -9.51 -20.34 -1.26
C SER A 67 -8.50 -19.17 -1.24
N ARG A 68 -7.70 -19.10 -0.16
CA ARG A 68 -6.68 -18.06 -0.01
C ARG A 68 -5.65 -18.09 -1.12
N GLU A 69 -5.22 -19.29 -1.50
CA GLU A 69 -4.23 -19.50 -2.58
C GLU A 69 -4.78 -18.98 -3.91
N LYS A 70 -6.00 -19.34 -4.27
CA LYS A 70 -6.66 -18.84 -5.49
C LYS A 70 -6.87 -17.33 -5.47
N TRP A 71 -7.17 -16.77 -4.30
CA TRP A 71 -7.29 -15.33 -4.17
C TRP A 71 -5.95 -14.62 -4.35
N ASP A 72 -4.86 -15.17 -3.81
CA ASP A 72 -3.50 -14.63 -4.01
C ASP A 72 -3.05 -14.71 -5.48
N GLU A 73 -3.41 -15.78 -6.20
CA GLU A 73 -3.21 -15.89 -7.65
C GLU A 73 -4.01 -14.82 -8.41
N TYR A 74 -5.28 -14.68 -8.09
CA TYR A 74 -6.14 -13.64 -8.67
C TYR A 74 -5.59 -12.23 -8.41
N LEU A 75 -5.16 -11.95 -7.19
CA LEU A 75 -4.54 -10.66 -6.85
C LEU A 75 -3.28 -10.41 -7.68
N ARG A 76 -2.38 -11.40 -7.76
CA ARG A 76 -1.19 -11.32 -8.61
C ARG A 76 -1.55 -10.97 -10.05
N ASP A 77 -2.47 -11.71 -10.63
CA ASP A 77 -2.83 -11.58 -12.05
C ASP A 77 -3.48 -10.21 -12.33
N ARG A 78 -4.32 -9.71 -11.41
CA ARG A 78 -4.90 -8.36 -11.51
C ARG A 78 -3.85 -7.27 -11.42
N LEU A 79 -2.88 -7.41 -10.50
CA LEU A 79 -1.79 -6.44 -10.36
C LEU A 79 -0.87 -6.46 -11.58
N LEU A 80 -0.53 -7.63 -12.11
CA LEU A 80 0.28 -7.76 -13.32
C LEU A 80 -0.42 -7.18 -14.54
N ALA A 81 -1.71 -7.48 -14.73
CA ALA A 81 -2.49 -6.89 -15.83
C ALA A 81 -2.47 -5.36 -15.77
N LEU A 82 -2.59 -4.78 -14.58
CA LEU A 82 -2.53 -3.33 -14.40
C LEU A 82 -1.12 -2.78 -14.67
N VAL A 83 -0.07 -3.49 -14.25
CA VAL A 83 1.33 -3.12 -14.57
C VAL A 83 1.57 -3.13 -16.08
N ASP A 84 1.11 -4.17 -16.77
CA ASP A 84 1.28 -4.32 -18.22
C ASP A 84 0.48 -3.26 -19.00
N GLU A 85 -0.77 -2.99 -18.57
CA GLU A 85 -1.63 -1.95 -19.18
C GLU A 85 -1.00 -0.56 -19.07
N THR A 86 -0.42 -0.26 -17.91
CA THR A 86 -0.03 1.12 -17.58
C THR A 86 1.47 1.39 -17.72
N GLY A 87 2.27 0.36 -17.89
CA GLY A 87 3.74 0.46 -17.88
C GLY A 87 4.30 0.89 -16.52
N ALA A 88 3.55 0.67 -15.43
CA ALA A 88 3.99 1.05 -14.09
C ALA A 88 5.28 0.34 -13.70
N ARG A 89 6.22 1.11 -13.15
CA ARG A 89 7.52 0.60 -12.67
C ARG A 89 7.64 0.57 -11.15
N VAL A 90 6.69 1.19 -10.46
CA VAL A 90 6.64 1.24 -9.01
C VAL A 90 5.25 0.84 -8.55
N MET A 91 5.21 -0.07 -7.59
CA MET A 91 4.01 -0.44 -6.87
C MET A 91 4.27 -0.31 -5.37
N SER A 92 3.44 0.42 -4.66
CA SER A 92 3.43 0.38 -3.20
C SER A 92 2.33 -0.53 -2.69
N PHE A 93 2.57 -1.15 -1.55
CA PHE A 93 1.55 -1.89 -0.82
C PHE A 93 1.41 -1.32 0.59
N ASP A 94 0.24 -0.81 0.91
CA ASP A 94 -0.10 -0.29 2.24
C ASP A 94 -0.89 -1.34 3.02
N GLY A 95 -0.26 -1.92 4.01
CA GLY A 95 -0.88 -2.96 4.82
C GLY A 95 0.04 -3.46 5.93
N VAL A 96 -0.55 -4.23 6.85
CA VAL A 96 0.18 -4.80 7.98
C VAL A 96 1.24 -5.78 7.50
N VAL A 97 0.86 -6.68 6.59
CA VAL A 97 1.72 -7.71 6.01
C VAL A 97 1.39 -7.81 4.51
N PRO A 98 2.38 -7.73 3.62
CA PRO A 98 2.14 -7.92 2.19
C PRO A 98 1.55 -9.30 1.90
N TYR A 99 0.54 -9.33 1.05
CA TYR A 99 -0.06 -10.59 0.63
C TYR A 99 0.88 -11.38 -0.28
N PRO A 100 0.84 -12.73 -0.26
CA PRO A 100 1.61 -13.55 -1.19
C PRO A 100 1.42 -13.17 -2.66
N GLY A 101 0.21 -12.79 -3.06
CA GLY A 101 -0.08 -12.33 -4.42
C GLY A 101 0.68 -11.05 -4.81
N VAL A 102 0.91 -10.13 -3.88
CA VAL A 102 1.75 -8.92 -4.11
C VAL A 102 3.21 -9.30 -4.33
N ILE A 103 3.73 -10.20 -3.50
CA ILE A 103 5.12 -10.70 -3.64
C ILE A 103 5.27 -11.47 -4.95
N ALA A 104 4.30 -12.31 -5.30
CA ALA A 104 4.30 -13.07 -6.54
C ALA A 104 4.28 -12.16 -7.78
N ALA A 105 3.58 -11.03 -7.74
CA ALA A 105 3.62 -10.02 -8.80
C ALA A 105 5.04 -9.46 -9.00
N LYS A 106 5.75 -9.14 -7.91
CA LYS A 106 7.17 -8.69 -7.98
C LYS A 106 8.08 -9.77 -8.58
N VAL A 107 7.91 -11.02 -8.16
CA VAL A 107 8.72 -12.15 -8.67
C VAL A 107 8.48 -12.34 -10.18
N SER A 108 7.22 -12.25 -10.62
CA SER A 108 6.85 -12.38 -12.03
C SER A 108 7.29 -11.18 -12.88
N HIS A 109 7.46 -10.01 -12.28
CA HIS A 109 7.89 -8.78 -12.95
C HIS A 109 9.09 -8.14 -12.23
N PRO A 110 10.32 -8.67 -12.40
CA PRO A 110 11.50 -8.25 -11.61
C PRO A 110 11.86 -6.76 -11.70
N LYS A 111 11.49 -6.11 -12.81
CA LYS A 111 11.73 -4.66 -13.02
C LYS A 111 10.77 -3.76 -12.24
N LEU A 112 9.68 -4.32 -11.68
CA LEU A 112 8.74 -3.59 -10.84
C LEU A 112 9.38 -3.32 -9.47
N ALA A 113 9.58 -2.07 -9.11
CA ALA A 113 10.01 -1.71 -7.75
C ALA A 113 8.83 -1.85 -6.79
N LEU A 114 9.02 -2.60 -5.71
CA LEU A 114 8.00 -2.84 -4.70
C LEU A 114 8.31 -2.07 -3.42
N VAL A 115 7.37 -1.22 -3.00
CA VAL A 115 7.47 -0.39 -1.80
C VAL A 115 6.46 -0.86 -0.77
N TRP A 116 6.91 -1.20 0.42
CA TRP A 116 6.00 -1.51 1.52
C TRP A 116 5.77 -0.26 2.38
N VAL A 117 4.52 0.23 2.38
CA VAL A 117 4.07 1.23 3.35
C VAL A 117 3.66 0.49 4.61
N ARG A 118 4.62 0.30 5.50
CA ARG A 118 4.49 -0.51 6.70
C ARG A 118 3.94 0.31 7.85
N ARG A 119 2.95 -0.26 8.53
CA ARG A 119 2.45 0.33 9.78
C ARG A 119 3.41 -0.01 10.93
N GLY A 120 3.71 0.96 11.80
CA GLY A 120 4.24 0.72 13.14
C GLY A 120 3.16 0.23 14.13
N LEU A 121 3.45 0.27 15.43
CA LEU A 121 2.51 -0.08 16.53
C LEU A 121 1.93 -1.51 16.42
N TRP A 122 2.81 -2.48 16.25
CA TRP A 122 2.42 -3.88 16.19
C TRP A 122 2.08 -4.43 17.58
N GLN A 123 1.15 -5.38 17.64
CA GLN A 123 0.91 -6.16 18.84
C GLN A 123 2.14 -7.02 19.21
N LYS A 124 2.31 -7.32 20.49
CA LYS A 124 3.53 -7.92 21.08
C LYS A 124 4.02 -9.25 20.47
N LYS A 125 3.26 -9.93 19.61
CA LYS A 125 3.62 -11.27 19.08
C LYS A 125 3.39 -11.44 17.58
N PRO A 126 3.97 -10.65 16.68
CA PRO A 126 3.97 -11.03 15.28
C PRO A 126 5.10 -12.03 15.01
N GLN A 127 4.94 -12.78 13.92
CA GLN A 127 5.95 -13.73 13.46
C GLN A 127 7.18 -12.96 12.92
N ARG A 128 8.15 -12.68 13.78
CA ARG A 128 9.37 -11.93 13.44
C ARG A 128 10.09 -12.47 12.22
N PHE A 129 10.11 -13.79 12.04
CA PHE A 129 10.76 -14.46 10.92
C PHE A 129 10.08 -14.13 9.58
N VAL A 130 8.75 -14.29 9.52
CA VAL A 130 7.97 -13.98 8.29
C VAL A 130 8.10 -12.50 7.93
N LEU A 131 8.05 -11.62 8.91
CA LEU A 131 8.25 -10.18 8.73
C LEU A 131 9.64 -9.87 8.14
N GLY A 132 10.66 -10.58 8.61
CA GLY A 132 12.03 -10.47 8.10
C GLY A 132 12.14 -10.88 6.64
N LEU A 133 11.60 -12.02 6.27
CA LEU A 133 11.60 -12.51 4.89
C LEU A 133 10.85 -11.57 3.95
N GLN A 134 9.67 -11.10 4.37
CA GLN A 134 8.89 -10.16 3.57
C GLN A 134 9.61 -8.83 3.38
N SER A 135 10.29 -8.33 4.42
CA SER A 135 11.09 -7.11 4.29
C SER A 135 12.22 -7.25 3.26
N GLN A 136 12.82 -8.44 3.12
CA GLN A 136 13.87 -8.71 2.13
C GLN A 136 13.36 -8.73 0.68
N MET A 137 12.06 -8.97 0.49
CA MET A 137 11.42 -8.96 -0.83
C MET A 137 11.04 -7.55 -1.31
N MET A 138 11.17 -6.54 -0.44
CA MET A 138 10.86 -5.16 -0.77
C MET A 138 12.09 -4.42 -1.25
N ASP A 139 11.94 -3.61 -2.29
CA ASP A 139 12.99 -2.69 -2.72
C ASP A 139 13.10 -1.52 -1.74
N TYR A 140 11.96 -1.07 -1.18
CA TYR A 140 11.91 0.00 -0.18
C TYR A 140 10.83 -0.28 0.87
N ILE A 141 11.09 0.16 2.10
CA ILE A 141 10.12 0.15 3.18
C ILE A 141 9.98 1.58 3.71
N VAL A 142 8.74 2.05 3.77
CA VAL A 142 8.38 3.36 4.32
C VAL A 142 7.45 3.13 5.50
N GLU A 143 7.73 3.78 6.61
CA GLU A 143 6.89 3.74 7.81
C GLU A 143 6.39 5.15 8.09
N PRO A 144 5.09 5.43 7.80
CA PRO A 144 4.48 6.70 8.14
C PRO A 144 4.55 6.96 9.64
N GLY A 145 4.92 8.16 10.04
CA GLY A 145 4.97 8.56 11.44
C GLY A 145 3.61 8.44 12.12
N ASP A 146 3.65 8.16 13.41
CA ASP A 146 2.48 8.06 14.28
C ASP A 146 2.73 8.88 15.55
N PHE A 147 1.70 9.57 16.04
CA PHE A 147 1.79 10.34 17.30
C PHE A 147 2.08 9.45 18.50
N ALA A 148 1.63 8.18 18.44
CA ALA A 148 1.84 7.20 19.51
C ALA A 148 3.17 6.44 19.36
N ARG A 149 4.08 6.86 18.49
CA ARG A 149 5.33 6.14 18.22
C ARG A 149 6.19 5.91 19.47
N ALA A 150 6.18 6.80 20.41
CA ALA A 150 6.90 6.65 21.68
C ALA A 150 6.44 5.43 22.50
N TYR A 151 5.24 4.92 22.20
CA TYR A 151 4.64 3.74 22.83
C TYR A 151 4.70 2.51 21.94
N ASP A 152 5.46 2.55 20.85
CA ASP A 152 5.65 1.38 19.99
C ASP A 152 6.69 0.44 20.60
N PHE A 153 6.21 -0.66 21.15
CA PHE A 153 7.01 -1.79 21.66
C PHE A 153 6.90 -3.01 20.73
N GLY A 154 6.43 -2.81 19.53
CA GLY A 154 6.25 -3.85 18.53
C GLY A 154 7.58 -4.31 17.91
N PRO A 155 7.55 -5.35 17.07
CA PRO A 155 8.76 -5.96 16.51
C PRO A 155 9.48 -5.07 15.48
N THR A 156 8.85 -3.99 15.03
CA THR A 156 9.45 -3.04 14.10
C THR A 156 10.01 -1.80 14.80
N ALA A 157 9.73 -1.60 16.08
CA ALA A 157 10.14 -0.41 16.84
C ALA A 157 11.67 -0.18 16.81
N GLU A 158 12.45 -1.27 16.89
CA GLU A 158 13.92 -1.23 16.89
C GLU A 158 14.54 -1.46 15.49
N ARG A 159 13.72 -1.73 14.47
CA ARG A 159 14.22 -2.02 13.12
C ARG A 159 14.67 -0.74 12.43
N LYS A 160 15.76 -0.87 11.66
CA LYS A 160 16.32 0.22 10.86
C LYS A 160 16.15 0.01 9.35
N ASP A 161 15.34 -0.97 8.96
CA ASP A 161 15.09 -1.33 7.55
C ASP A 161 14.08 -0.41 6.86
N ALA A 162 13.40 0.45 7.60
CA ALA A 162 12.40 1.36 7.07
C ALA A 162 12.83 2.82 7.15
N ARG A 163 12.46 3.59 6.13
CA ARG A 163 12.50 5.04 6.19
C ARG A 163 11.26 5.55 6.94
N ILE A 164 11.48 6.23 8.03
CA ILE A 164 10.42 6.85 8.80
C ILE A 164 10.13 8.24 8.22
N THR A 165 8.85 8.53 7.99
CA THR A 165 8.38 9.81 7.46
C THR A 165 7.47 10.51 8.46
N ALA A 166 7.09 11.76 8.17
CA ALA A 166 6.01 12.42 8.88
C ALA A 166 4.67 11.67 8.70
N SER A 167 3.71 11.94 9.55
CA SER A 167 2.35 11.42 9.41
C SER A 167 1.75 11.89 8.08
N VAL A 168 1.06 10.98 7.40
CA VAL A 168 0.39 11.26 6.12
C VAL A 168 -1.06 11.63 6.39
N SER A 169 -1.49 12.79 5.91
CA SER A 169 -2.86 13.30 6.05
C SER A 169 -3.39 13.83 4.72
N LEU A 170 -4.70 13.71 4.50
CA LEU A 170 -5.41 14.33 3.39
C LEU A 170 -5.53 15.86 3.57
N PHE A 171 -5.46 16.33 4.81
CA PHE A 171 -5.63 17.74 5.12
C PHE A 171 -4.28 18.42 5.29
N GLN A 172 -4.08 19.50 4.56
CA GLN A 172 -2.97 20.42 4.82
C GLN A 172 -3.39 21.40 5.92
N LYS A 173 -2.42 21.84 6.72
CA LYS A 173 -2.67 22.71 7.86
C LYS A 173 -3.41 24.01 7.50
N ASP A 174 -3.16 24.51 6.29
CA ASP A 174 -3.73 25.78 5.80
C ASP A 174 -5.16 25.67 5.28
N THR A 175 -5.65 24.45 5.01
CA THR A 175 -7.03 24.18 4.56
C THR A 175 -7.97 23.80 5.71
N ALA A 176 -7.44 23.53 6.90
CA ALA A 176 -8.21 23.11 8.07
C ALA A 176 -8.83 24.27 8.86
N LEU A 177 -8.53 25.53 8.50
CA LEU A 177 -8.93 26.74 9.22
C LEU A 177 -9.78 27.71 8.37
N SER A 178 -10.25 27.29 7.21
CA SER A 178 -11.17 28.10 6.38
C SER A 178 -12.60 27.63 6.48
#